data_b18b53035c03e975f094e1c6b56db24f
#
_entry.id   b18b53035c03e975f094e1c6b56db24f
#
_cell.length_a   1.000
_cell.length_b   1.000
_cell.length_c   1.000
_cell.angle_alpha   90.00
_cell.angle_beta   90.00
_cell.angle_gamma   90.00
#
_symmetry.space_group_name_H-M   'P 1'
#
loop_
_entity.id
_entity.type
_entity.pdbx_description
1 polymer ?
#
loop_
_entity_poly.entity_id
_entity_poly.type
_entity_poly.pdbx_seq_one_letter_code
_entity_poly.pdbx_strand_id
1 'polypeptide(L)'
;MSASAAYPGHGRELPTGYELVPALLCTEPCSFDITAARERLTERGGYEIVLESPGLEVGVYVLVAPEPDHQQPHVDDEVYVVLEGSGILTIEGERIEVHEGTAAFVPAGANHQFTGYEHLTVLVIFSRR
;
A
#
# COMPACT_ATOMS: atom_id res chain seq x y z
N MET A 1 -15.18 -7.34 2.52
CA MET A 1 -13.82 -6.83 2.48
C MET A 1 -12.85 -7.90 2.82
N SER A 2 -11.72 -7.80 2.23
CA SER A 2 -10.66 -8.71 2.55
C SER A 2 -10.27 -8.57 4.01
N ALA A 3 -10.05 -9.67 4.66
CA ALA A 3 -9.55 -9.68 6.01
C ALA A 3 -8.06 -9.84 6.05
N SER A 4 -7.39 -9.64 4.94
CA SER A 4 -5.95 -9.77 4.91
C SER A 4 -5.29 -8.82 5.86
N ALA A 5 -4.37 -9.32 6.65
CA ALA A 5 -3.67 -8.52 7.61
C ALA A 5 -2.76 -7.53 6.90
N ALA A 6 -2.76 -6.29 7.34
CA ALA A 6 -1.80 -5.28 6.94
C ALA A 6 -1.65 -5.11 5.44
N TYR A 7 -2.71 -5.34 4.66
CA TYR A 7 -2.61 -5.21 3.21
C TYR A 7 -3.42 -4.04 2.74
N PRO A 8 -3.01 -3.44 1.62
CA PRO A 8 -3.70 -2.27 1.11
C PRO A 8 -5.18 -2.52 0.95
N GLY A 9 -5.97 -1.52 1.25
CA GLY A 9 -7.39 -1.56 1.09
C GLY A 9 -8.09 -1.80 2.39
N HIS A 10 -8.46 -3.01 2.65
CA HIS A 10 -9.36 -3.31 3.75
C HIS A 10 -8.79 -4.41 4.62
N GLY A 11 -9.39 -4.61 5.77
CA GLY A 11 -8.95 -5.64 6.66
C GLY A 11 -7.63 -5.28 7.31
N ARG A 12 -7.65 -4.44 8.22
CA ARG A 12 -6.49 -3.83 8.81
C ARG A 12 -5.88 -4.59 9.94
N GLU A 13 -5.85 -5.89 9.85
CA GLU A 13 -5.14 -6.67 10.84
C GLU A 13 -3.66 -6.45 10.70
N LEU A 14 -3.00 -6.17 11.79
CA LEU A 14 -1.55 -5.99 11.79
C LEU A 14 -0.89 -7.25 12.34
N PRO A 15 0.33 -7.54 11.89
CA PRO A 15 1.08 -8.63 12.49
C PRO A 15 1.24 -8.44 13.99
N THR A 16 1.34 -9.55 14.69
CA THR A 16 1.57 -9.52 16.13
C THR A 16 2.84 -8.74 16.44
N GLY A 17 2.75 -7.85 17.42
CA GLY A 17 3.89 -7.07 17.84
C GLY A 17 3.97 -5.69 17.21
N TYR A 18 3.13 -5.39 16.24
CA TYR A 18 3.04 -4.05 15.71
C TYR A 18 2.15 -3.19 16.59
N GLU A 19 2.57 -1.96 16.72
CA GLU A 19 1.77 -0.96 17.38
C GLU A 19 0.72 -0.44 16.42
N LEU A 20 -0.52 -0.33 16.89
CA LEU A 20 -1.57 0.21 16.05
C LEU A 20 -1.50 1.73 16.08
N VAL A 21 -1.21 2.33 14.92
CA VAL A 21 -1.14 3.78 14.78
C VAL A 21 -2.43 4.25 14.14
N PRO A 22 -3.21 5.10 14.81
CA PRO A 22 -4.47 5.56 14.23
C PRO A 22 -4.23 6.33 12.94
N ALA A 23 -5.07 6.10 11.95
CA ALA A 23 -5.04 6.84 10.71
C ALA A 23 -5.56 8.25 10.97
N LEU A 24 -5.05 9.22 10.21
CA LEU A 24 -5.52 10.59 10.25
C LEU A 24 -6.83 10.68 9.48
N LEU A 25 -7.91 11.00 10.19
CA LEU A 25 -9.21 11.15 9.56
C LEU A 25 -9.42 12.63 9.24
N CYS A 26 -9.47 12.96 7.97
CA CYS A 26 -9.54 14.33 7.51
C CYS A 26 -10.80 14.61 6.71
N THR A 27 -11.49 15.67 7.04
CA THR A 27 -12.57 16.22 6.23
C THR A 27 -12.28 17.66 5.82
N GLU A 28 -11.14 18.18 6.24
CA GLU A 28 -10.68 19.54 5.94
C GLU A 28 -9.23 19.48 5.50
N PRO A 29 -8.68 20.55 4.95
CA PRO A 29 -7.29 20.54 4.52
C PRO A 29 -6.35 20.09 5.64
N CYS A 30 -5.44 19.19 5.33
CA CYS A 30 -4.51 18.67 6.32
C CYS A 30 -3.24 18.19 5.62
N SER A 31 -2.23 17.90 6.42
CA SER A 31 -1.01 17.26 5.92
C SER A 31 -0.73 16.03 6.76
N PHE A 32 0.06 15.10 6.20
CA PHE A 32 0.39 13.87 6.91
C PHE A 32 1.82 13.47 6.56
N ASP A 33 2.45 12.76 7.49
CA ASP A 33 3.88 12.49 7.42
C ASP A 33 4.14 11.09 6.87
N ILE A 34 4.50 11.03 5.59
CA ILE A 34 4.80 9.77 4.91
C ILE A 34 6.12 9.18 5.43
N THR A 35 7.09 10.05 5.73
CA THR A 35 8.40 9.59 6.17
C THR A 35 8.32 8.83 7.48
N ALA A 36 7.53 9.33 8.42
CA ALA A 36 7.38 8.65 9.71
C ALA A 36 6.79 7.26 9.54
N ALA A 37 5.78 7.12 8.66
CA ALA A 37 5.20 5.82 8.39
C ALA A 37 6.22 4.88 7.76
N ARG A 38 7.02 5.39 6.82
CA ARG A 38 8.07 4.57 6.20
C ARG A 38 9.04 4.05 7.25
N GLU A 39 9.43 4.91 8.17
CA GLU A 39 10.40 4.52 9.20
C GLU A 39 9.86 3.41 10.09
N ARG A 40 8.57 3.46 10.41
CA ARG A 40 7.97 2.42 11.24
C ARG A 40 7.93 1.07 10.53
N LEU A 41 7.85 1.07 9.21
CA LEU A 41 7.66 -0.16 8.43
C LEU A 41 8.94 -0.70 7.81
N THR A 42 10.05 0.03 7.93
CA THR A 42 11.22 -0.25 7.09
C THR A 42 11.87 -1.59 7.35
N GLU A 43 11.76 -2.14 8.55
CA GLU A 43 12.45 -3.39 8.88
C GLU A 43 11.62 -4.61 8.59
N ARG A 44 10.32 -4.55 8.91
CA ARG A 44 9.45 -5.71 8.79
C ARG A 44 8.55 -5.68 7.59
N GLY A 45 8.37 -4.50 7.01
CA GLY A 45 7.35 -4.30 6.01
C GLY A 45 5.97 -4.17 6.63
N GLY A 46 4.96 -4.02 5.79
CA GLY A 46 3.58 -3.89 6.21
C GLY A 46 2.92 -2.69 5.58
N TYR A 47 1.71 -2.43 6.02
CA TYR A 47 0.90 -1.35 5.46
C TYR A 47 0.37 -0.48 6.59
N GLU A 48 0.47 0.83 6.41
CA GLU A 48 -0.04 1.78 7.39
C GLU A 48 -0.85 2.84 6.65
N ILE A 49 -2.10 3.05 7.09
CA ILE A 49 -2.93 4.11 6.54
C ILE A 49 -2.48 5.42 7.17
N VAL A 50 -2.16 6.39 6.32
CA VAL A 50 -1.71 7.71 6.79
C VAL A 50 -2.79 8.77 6.67
N LEU A 51 -3.79 8.52 5.83
CA LEU A 51 -4.92 9.46 5.67
C LEU A 51 -6.17 8.67 5.34
N GLU A 52 -7.28 9.03 5.98
CA GLU A 52 -8.61 8.57 5.56
C GLU A 52 -9.51 9.78 5.41
N SER A 53 -10.31 9.77 4.36
CA SER A 53 -11.35 10.76 4.15
C SER A 53 -12.54 10.03 3.54
N PRO A 54 -13.69 10.70 3.40
CA PRO A 54 -14.82 10.03 2.76
C PRO A 54 -14.52 9.56 1.35
N GLY A 55 -13.63 10.23 0.62
CA GLY A 55 -13.35 9.89 -0.77
C GLY A 55 -12.03 9.21 -1.02
N LEU A 56 -11.13 9.13 -0.03
CA LEU A 56 -9.78 8.61 -0.25
C LEU A 56 -9.26 7.84 0.95
N GLU A 57 -8.46 6.84 0.65
CA GLU A 57 -7.56 6.23 1.63
C GLU A 57 -6.14 6.32 1.07
N VAL A 58 -5.20 6.82 1.88
CA VAL A 58 -3.80 6.88 1.48
C VAL A 58 -2.99 6.11 2.49
N GLY A 59 -2.14 5.22 2.01
CA GLY A 59 -1.30 4.41 2.87
C GLY A 59 0.12 4.29 2.36
N VAL A 60 0.99 3.79 3.22
CA VAL A 60 2.35 3.46 2.88
C VAL A 60 2.50 1.95 2.99
N TYR A 61 2.98 1.32 1.93
CA TYR A 61 3.15 -0.12 1.85
C TYR A 61 4.62 -0.42 1.65
N VAL A 62 5.20 -1.18 2.57
CA VAL A 62 6.61 -1.55 2.49
C VAL A 62 6.69 -3.06 2.38
N LEU A 63 7.36 -3.53 1.34
CA LEU A 63 7.54 -4.95 1.08
C LEU A 63 9.02 -5.28 1.23
N VAL A 64 9.32 -6.26 2.07
CA VAL A 64 10.70 -6.66 2.38
C VAL A 64 10.85 -8.15 2.09
N ALA A 65 11.73 -8.50 1.15
CA ALA A 65 11.98 -9.89 0.81
C ALA A 65 12.54 -10.62 2.03
N PRO A 66 12.26 -11.92 2.19
CA PRO A 66 11.58 -12.81 1.25
C PRO A 66 10.06 -12.83 1.41
N GLU A 67 9.50 -11.97 2.24
CA GLU A 67 8.07 -11.98 2.47
C GLU A 67 7.33 -11.63 1.17
N PRO A 68 6.39 -12.47 0.73
CA PRO A 68 5.67 -12.17 -0.51
C PRO A 68 4.58 -11.12 -0.28
N ASP A 69 4.11 -10.59 -1.40
CA ASP A 69 2.98 -9.66 -1.40
C ASP A 69 1.70 -10.50 -1.36
N HIS A 70 0.95 -10.40 -0.27
CA HIS A 70 -0.25 -11.23 -0.05
C HIS A 70 -1.55 -10.49 -0.36
N GLN A 71 -1.48 -9.35 -1.01
CA GLN A 71 -2.69 -8.55 -1.18
C GLN A 71 -3.72 -9.24 -2.07
N GLN A 72 -4.96 -8.85 -1.89
CA GLN A 72 -6.11 -9.37 -2.61
C GLN A 72 -6.69 -8.29 -3.51
N PRO A 73 -7.46 -8.66 -4.55
CA PRO A 73 -8.13 -7.65 -5.36
C PRO A 73 -9.04 -6.77 -4.51
N HIS A 74 -9.16 -5.52 -4.90
CA HIS A 74 -9.93 -4.53 -4.15
C HIS A 74 -11.11 -4.04 -4.98
N VAL A 75 -12.16 -3.57 -4.29
CA VAL A 75 -13.34 -3.06 -4.96
C VAL A 75 -13.14 -1.64 -5.47
N ASP A 76 -12.08 -0.98 -5.05
CA ASP A 76 -11.82 0.42 -5.41
C ASP A 76 -10.66 0.50 -6.40
N ASP A 77 -10.67 1.57 -7.20
CA ASP A 77 -9.51 1.90 -8.03
C ASP A 77 -8.35 2.31 -7.13
N GLU A 78 -7.15 2.07 -7.62
CA GLU A 78 -5.96 2.24 -6.82
C GLU A 78 -4.82 2.80 -7.66
N VAL A 79 -4.03 3.70 -7.06
CA VAL A 79 -2.81 4.18 -7.68
C VAL A 79 -1.66 3.88 -6.73
N TYR A 80 -0.60 3.30 -7.28
CA TYR A 80 0.67 3.14 -6.58
C TYR A 80 1.65 4.19 -7.05
N VAL A 81 2.43 4.74 -6.13
CA VAL A 81 3.57 5.58 -6.46
C VAL A 81 4.78 4.98 -5.76
N VAL A 82 5.77 4.53 -6.52
CA VAL A 82 6.97 3.91 -5.93
C VAL A 82 7.85 5.01 -5.38
N LEU A 83 8.09 4.95 -4.08
CA LEU A 83 8.92 5.92 -3.37
C LEU A 83 10.36 5.47 -3.27
N GLU A 84 10.61 4.17 -3.22
CA GLU A 84 11.95 3.62 -3.07
C GLU A 84 11.96 2.18 -3.53
N GLY A 85 13.06 1.77 -4.16
CA GLY A 85 13.25 0.39 -4.57
C GLY A 85 12.72 0.11 -5.96
N SER A 86 12.70 -1.17 -6.32
CA SER A 86 12.25 -1.60 -7.63
C SER A 86 11.64 -2.98 -7.53
N GLY A 87 10.88 -3.35 -8.55
CA GLY A 87 10.24 -4.65 -8.60
C GLY A 87 9.41 -4.79 -9.85
N ILE A 88 8.52 -5.76 -9.82
CA ILE A 88 7.61 -6.03 -10.92
C ILE A 88 6.19 -6.02 -10.36
N LEU A 89 5.32 -5.25 -10.98
CA LEU A 89 3.90 -5.27 -10.66
C LEU A 89 3.18 -6.00 -11.77
N THR A 90 2.53 -7.10 -11.42
CA THR A 90 1.75 -7.87 -12.38
C THR A 90 0.28 -7.55 -12.14
N ILE A 91 -0.41 -7.09 -13.18
CA ILE A 91 -1.84 -6.74 -13.12
C ILE A 91 -2.54 -7.56 -14.18
N GLU A 92 -3.44 -8.45 -13.77
CA GLU A 92 -4.18 -9.33 -14.69
C GLU A 92 -3.24 -10.02 -15.68
N GLY A 93 -2.11 -10.49 -15.17
CA GLY A 93 -1.13 -11.21 -15.98
C GLY A 93 -0.15 -10.32 -16.72
N GLU A 94 -0.36 -9.03 -16.76
CA GLU A 94 0.52 -8.11 -17.47
C GLU A 94 1.60 -7.61 -16.50
N ARG A 95 2.86 -7.74 -16.91
CA ARG A 95 4.00 -7.42 -16.03
C ARG A 95 4.50 -6.03 -16.35
N ILE A 96 4.65 -5.23 -15.31
CA ILE A 96 5.12 -3.86 -15.40
C ILE A 96 6.33 -3.72 -14.49
N GLU A 97 7.47 -3.30 -15.05
CA GLU A 97 8.63 -3.00 -14.21
C GLU A 97 8.41 -1.67 -13.53
N VAL A 98 8.67 -1.63 -12.23
CA VAL A 98 8.49 -0.40 -11.45
C VAL A 98 9.77 -0.08 -10.71
N HIS A 99 10.00 1.20 -10.53
CA HIS A 99 11.15 1.71 -9.80
C HIS A 99 10.78 3.05 -9.20
N GLU A 100 11.69 3.63 -8.45
CA GLU A 100 11.45 4.92 -7.82
C GLU A 100 10.94 5.93 -8.86
N GLY A 101 9.81 6.57 -8.55
CA GLY A 101 9.19 7.53 -9.45
C GLY A 101 8.13 6.95 -10.39
N THR A 102 8.01 5.62 -10.46
CA THR A 102 6.94 5.00 -11.27
C THR A 102 5.62 5.13 -10.54
N ALA A 103 4.57 5.50 -11.27
CA ALA A 103 3.20 5.43 -10.78
C ALA A 103 2.43 4.45 -11.66
N ALA A 104 1.54 3.68 -11.03
CA ALA A 104 0.77 2.66 -11.76
C ALA A 104 -0.68 2.68 -11.28
N PHE A 105 -1.59 2.47 -12.22
CA PHE A 105 -3.02 2.42 -11.94
C PHE A 105 -3.49 0.98 -11.96
N VAL A 106 -4.23 0.60 -10.92
CA VAL A 106 -4.84 -0.73 -10.81
C VAL A 106 -6.34 -0.54 -10.73
N PRO A 107 -7.07 -0.98 -11.77
CA PRO A 107 -8.52 -0.82 -11.74
C PRO A 107 -9.18 -1.71 -10.70
N ALA A 108 -10.36 -1.29 -10.26
CA ALA A 108 -11.16 -2.03 -9.30
C ALA A 108 -11.32 -3.49 -9.74
N GLY A 109 -11.12 -4.40 -8.80
CA GLY A 109 -11.34 -5.83 -9.03
C GLY A 109 -10.19 -6.54 -9.71
N ALA A 110 -9.16 -5.85 -10.17
CA ALA A 110 -8.08 -6.50 -10.90
C ALA A 110 -7.16 -7.27 -9.95
N ASN A 111 -6.77 -8.47 -10.36
CA ASN A 111 -5.73 -9.22 -9.65
C ASN A 111 -4.40 -8.54 -9.87
N HIS A 112 -3.64 -8.35 -8.80
CA HIS A 112 -2.36 -7.68 -8.92
C HIS A 112 -1.44 -8.12 -7.80
N GLN A 113 -0.13 -8.07 -8.06
CA GLN A 113 0.87 -8.50 -7.09
C GLN A 113 2.22 -7.93 -7.45
N PHE A 114 2.96 -7.49 -6.44
CA PHE A 114 4.36 -7.14 -6.60
C PHE A 114 5.25 -8.36 -6.41
N THR A 115 6.29 -8.47 -7.23
CA THR A 115 7.31 -9.51 -7.10
C THR A 115 8.66 -8.91 -7.44
N GLY A 116 9.73 -9.69 -7.23
CA GLY A 116 11.07 -9.32 -7.69
C GLY A 116 11.70 -8.17 -6.94
N TYR A 117 11.19 -7.84 -5.78
CA TYR A 117 11.74 -6.75 -4.95
C TYR A 117 12.65 -7.33 -3.87
N GLU A 118 13.56 -6.50 -3.39
CA GLU A 118 14.25 -6.76 -2.13
C GLU A 118 13.65 -5.90 -1.03
N HIS A 119 13.52 -4.61 -1.29
CA HIS A 119 12.89 -3.67 -0.39
C HIS A 119 12.17 -2.65 -1.26
N LEU A 120 10.86 -2.60 -1.15
CA LEU A 120 10.05 -1.76 -2.02
C LEU A 120 9.09 -0.94 -1.16
N THR A 121 9.13 0.37 -1.33
CA THR A 121 8.25 1.28 -0.60
C THR A 121 7.32 1.97 -1.59
N VAL A 122 6.03 1.89 -1.33
CA VAL A 122 5.01 2.37 -2.25
C VAL A 122 4.00 3.22 -1.49
N LEU A 123 3.68 4.37 -2.06
CA LEU A 123 2.52 5.16 -1.61
C LEU A 123 1.30 4.59 -2.33
N VAL A 124 0.25 4.32 -1.57
CA VAL A 124 -0.96 3.69 -2.09
C VAL A 124 -2.11 4.66 -1.92
N ILE A 125 -2.85 4.90 -2.99
CA ILE A 125 -3.99 5.80 -2.98
C ILE A 125 -5.19 5.03 -3.49
N PHE A 126 -6.20 4.85 -2.63
CA PHE A 126 -7.45 4.21 -2.99
C PHE A 126 -8.54 5.26 -3.11
N SER A 127 -9.36 5.14 -4.16
CA SER A 127 -10.61 5.88 -4.18
C SER A 127 -11.60 5.19 -3.25
N ARG A 128 -12.50 5.96 -2.68
CA ARG A 128 -13.60 5.44 -1.87
C ARG A 128 -14.91 5.91 -2.45
N ARG A 129 -15.91 5.05 -2.40
CA ARG A 129 -17.21 5.37 -2.96
C ARG A 129 -18.27 5.49 -1.91
#